data_3a6a1c9c341d9f6598590e189298fafb
#
_entry.id   3a6a1c9c341d9f6598590e189298fafb
#
_cell.length_a   1.000
_cell.length_b   1.000
_cell.length_c   1.000
_cell.angle_alpha   90.00
_cell.angle_beta   90.00
_cell.angle_gamma   90.00
#
_symmetry.space_group_name_H-M   'P 1'
#
loop_
_entity.id
_entity.type
_entity.pdbx_description
1 polymer ?
#
loop_
_entity_poly.entity_id
_entity_poly.type
_entity_poly.pdbx_seq_one_letter_code
_entity_poly.pdbx_strand_id
1 'polypeptide(L)'
;NSLSEIWSLFDFLQPGYLGPQREFRQTYENKRDQARRPQLTAQLASLIRPFILRRTKAEVCAELPPKLEQTLYCELGDEQRRLYDAILLASRHLLEKARSCGWHEHRMEILAMLLRLRQVCCHPGLLPPELRPDYPDPMPSVKLDLAREVILQAIDSGHRLLLFSQFTSVLDLFPDWLKKTRIPFERIDGSTGDRQRRVDKFNGDASIPVLLLSLKAGGVGLNLTGADTVIHYDQWWNPMIEDQATDRTHRIGQTRTVTAIKLV
;
A
#
# COMPACT_ATOMS: atom_id res chain seq x y z
N ASN A 1 -4.84 13.50 5.17
CA ASN A 1 -3.86 13.77 4.12
C ASN A 1 -3.67 15.27 3.83
N SER A 2 -4.62 16.13 4.13
CA SER A 2 -4.53 17.58 4.00
C SER A 2 -5.14 18.30 5.20
N LEU A 3 -4.70 19.53 5.46
CA LEU A 3 -5.31 20.36 6.52
C LEU A 3 -6.76 20.73 6.18
N SER A 4 -7.11 20.79 4.89
CA SER A 4 -8.49 20.98 4.44
C SER A 4 -9.45 19.88 4.89
N GLU A 5 -9.00 18.66 5.11
CA GLU A 5 -9.83 17.57 5.67
C GLU A 5 -10.18 17.86 7.14
N ILE A 6 -9.22 18.38 7.92
CA ILE A 6 -9.46 18.81 9.30
C ILE A 6 -10.48 19.94 9.30
N TRP A 7 -10.31 20.94 8.43
CA TRP A 7 -11.27 22.03 8.32
C TRP A 7 -12.70 21.52 8.04
N SER A 8 -12.86 20.60 7.09
CA SER A 8 -14.17 20.04 6.73
C SER A 8 -14.84 19.29 7.89
N LEU A 9 -14.03 18.54 8.68
CA LEU A 9 -14.52 17.86 9.87
C LEU A 9 -15.01 18.86 10.93
N PHE A 10 -14.25 19.93 11.17
CA PHE A 10 -14.62 20.96 12.14
C PHE A 10 -15.79 21.81 11.66
N ASP A 11 -15.89 22.09 10.37
CA ASP A 11 -17.04 22.81 9.80
C ASP A 11 -18.36 22.04 9.99
N PHE A 12 -18.29 20.69 9.92
CA PHE A 12 -19.41 19.82 10.22
C PHE A 12 -19.72 19.74 11.72
N LEU A 13 -18.70 19.58 12.59
CA LEU A 13 -18.88 19.39 14.03
C LEU A 13 -19.18 20.71 14.77
N GLN A 14 -18.52 21.78 14.37
CA GLN A 14 -18.63 23.13 14.95
C GLN A 14 -18.50 24.18 13.84
N PRO A 15 -19.59 24.46 13.11
CA PRO A 15 -19.58 25.41 12.01
C PRO A 15 -18.97 26.77 12.42
N GLY A 16 -18.06 27.28 11.61
CA GLY A 16 -17.41 28.56 11.81
C GLY A 16 -16.25 28.60 12.81
N TYR A 17 -15.98 27.52 13.56
CA TYR A 17 -14.91 27.50 14.58
C TYR A 17 -13.52 27.78 14.02
N LEU A 18 -13.19 27.23 12.85
CA LEU A 18 -11.91 27.45 12.15
C LEU A 18 -11.97 28.57 11.11
N GLY A 19 -13.05 29.34 11.09
CA GLY A 19 -13.27 30.42 10.12
C GLY A 19 -13.61 29.95 8.71
N PRO A 20 -13.76 30.89 7.76
CA PRO A 20 -14.05 30.57 6.38
C PRO A 20 -12.95 29.72 5.73
N GLN A 21 -13.32 28.73 4.89
CA GLN A 21 -12.38 27.83 4.22
C GLN A 21 -11.26 28.56 3.45
N ARG A 22 -11.59 29.68 2.82
CA ARG A 22 -10.63 30.47 2.05
C ARG A 22 -9.52 31.04 2.95
N GLU A 23 -9.89 31.58 4.11
CA GLU A 23 -8.96 32.14 5.08
C GLU A 23 -8.12 31.04 5.74
N PHE A 24 -8.74 29.92 6.09
CA PHE A 24 -8.05 28.76 6.62
C PHE A 24 -6.96 28.26 5.66
N ARG A 25 -7.29 28.10 4.37
CA ARG A 25 -6.31 27.69 3.35
C ARG A 25 -5.21 28.72 3.17
N GLN A 26 -5.54 30.00 3.14
CA GLN A 26 -4.54 31.08 3.04
C GLN A 26 -3.57 31.08 4.21
N THR A 27 -4.08 30.84 5.43
CA THR A 27 -3.28 30.85 6.66
C THR A 27 -2.44 29.57 6.82
N TYR A 28 -3.05 28.40 6.66
CA TYR A 28 -2.43 27.13 7.04
C TYR A 28 -1.88 26.30 5.88
N GLU A 29 -2.37 26.47 4.64
CA GLU A 29 -1.93 25.71 3.47
C GLU A 29 -1.03 26.49 2.52
N ASN A 30 -0.78 27.77 2.78
CA ASN A 30 0.06 28.60 1.94
C ASN A 30 1.53 28.16 1.99
N LYS A 31 2.03 27.66 0.84
CA LYS A 31 3.41 27.16 0.71
C LYS A 31 4.48 28.25 0.73
N ARG A 32 4.09 29.53 0.58
CA ARG A 32 5.03 30.65 0.48
C ARG A 32 5.65 31.07 1.81
N ASP A 33 5.05 30.73 2.93
CA ASP A 33 5.45 31.18 4.27
C ASP A 33 6.09 30.04 5.09
N GLN A 34 7.17 29.46 4.56
CA GLN A 34 7.87 28.34 5.21
C GLN A 34 8.43 28.71 6.60
N ALA A 35 8.82 29.96 6.81
CA ALA A 35 9.37 30.43 8.10
C ALA A 35 8.33 30.45 9.24
N ARG A 36 7.06 30.73 8.93
CA ARG A 36 5.95 30.76 9.92
C ARG A 36 5.22 29.44 10.10
N ARG A 37 5.50 28.47 9.26
CA ARG A 37 4.82 27.17 9.23
C ARG A 37 4.82 26.43 10.59
N PRO A 38 5.94 26.35 11.34
CA PRO A 38 5.93 25.70 12.67
C PRO A 38 5.00 26.38 13.66
N GLN A 39 4.99 27.73 13.68
CA GLN A 39 4.14 28.52 14.56
C GLN A 39 2.66 28.37 14.22
N LEU A 40 2.31 28.45 12.93
CA LEU A 40 0.93 28.25 12.44
C LEU A 40 0.43 26.82 12.72
N THR A 41 1.29 25.83 12.55
CA THR A 41 0.96 24.44 12.89
C THR A 41 0.72 24.28 14.39
N ALA A 42 1.54 24.90 15.24
CA ALA A 42 1.36 24.88 16.69
C ALA A 42 0.07 25.59 17.12
N GLN A 43 -0.26 26.74 16.51
CA GLN A 43 -1.52 27.43 16.75
C GLN A 43 -2.73 26.56 16.37
N LEU A 44 -2.74 26.01 15.17
CA LEU A 44 -3.81 25.10 14.75
C LEU A 44 -3.93 23.90 15.69
N ALA A 45 -2.82 23.28 16.03
CA ALA A 45 -2.80 22.16 16.97
C ALA A 45 -3.38 22.54 18.33
N SER A 46 -3.09 23.73 18.85
CA SER A 46 -3.65 24.23 20.09
C SER A 46 -5.17 24.44 20.01
N LEU A 47 -5.66 24.99 18.88
CA LEU A 47 -7.09 25.20 18.65
C LEU A 47 -7.86 23.87 18.56
N ILE A 48 -7.33 22.87 17.87
CA ILE A 48 -8.04 21.60 17.66
C ILE A 48 -7.85 20.59 18.80
N ARG A 49 -6.78 20.71 19.60
CA ARG A 49 -6.44 19.79 20.69
C ARG A 49 -7.60 19.48 21.66
N PRO A 50 -8.43 20.44 22.11
CA PRO A 50 -9.55 20.14 23.01
C PRO A 50 -10.60 19.21 22.43
N PHE A 51 -10.67 19.10 21.10
CA PHE A 51 -11.69 18.33 20.38
C PHE A 51 -11.14 17.01 19.80
N ILE A 52 -9.82 16.78 19.91
CA ILE A 52 -9.16 15.59 19.37
C ILE A 52 -8.64 14.74 20.51
N LEU A 53 -9.18 13.53 20.62
CA LEU A 53 -8.62 12.49 21.48
C LEU A 53 -7.87 11.48 20.60
N ARG A 54 -6.55 11.54 20.61
CA ARG A 54 -5.70 10.56 19.93
C ARG A 54 -5.05 9.64 20.97
N ARG A 55 -5.25 8.35 20.81
CA ARG A 55 -4.56 7.33 21.60
C ARG A 55 -3.85 6.39 20.65
N THR A 56 -2.62 6.03 20.99
CA THR A 56 -1.87 5.03 20.25
C THR A 56 -2.21 3.63 20.78
N LYS A 57 -2.05 2.61 19.94
CA LYS A 57 -2.26 1.21 20.34
C LYS A 57 -1.37 0.81 21.51
N ALA A 58 -0.13 1.27 21.53
CA ALA A 58 0.82 1.02 22.60
C ALA A 58 0.35 1.57 23.97
N GLU A 59 -0.40 2.68 23.98
CA GLU A 59 -0.92 3.29 25.21
C GLU A 59 -2.17 2.58 25.78
N VAL A 60 -2.99 2.00 24.88
CA VAL A 60 -4.33 1.51 25.29
C VAL A 60 -4.51 0.00 25.17
N CYS A 61 -3.61 -0.67 24.46
CA CYS A 61 -3.70 -2.11 24.18
C CYS A 61 -2.38 -2.80 24.53
N ALA A 62 -1.97 -2.75 25.80
CA ALA A 62 -0.77 -3.41 26.31
C ALA A 62 -0.79 -4.94 26.12
N GLU A 63 -1.98 -5.52 25.96
CA GLU A 63 -2.19 -6.95 25.72
C GLU A 63 -2.02 -7.38 24.26
N LEU A 64 -1.86 -6.42 23.32
CA LEU A 64 -1.64 -6.79 21.92
C LEU A 64 -0.25 -7.44 21.77
N PRO A 65 -0.19 -8.59 21.05
CA PRO A 65 1.08 -9.20 20.72
C PRO A 65 2.00 -8.24 19.94
N PRO A 66 3.32 -8.43 19.97
CA PRO A 66 4.24 -7.57 19.23
C PRO A 66 3.99 -7.62 17.73
N LYS A 67 4.30 -6.51 17.04
CA LYS A 67 4.39 -6.43 15.58
C LYS A 67 5.88 -6.46 15.20
N LEU A 68 6.24 -7.43 14.36
CA LEU A 68 7.58 -7.53 13.77
C LEU A 68 7.52 -7.05 12.32
N GLU A 69 8.48 -6.24 11.93
CA GLU A 69 8.61 -5.78 10.54
C GLU A 69 9.91 -6.30 9.95
N GLN A 70 9.80 -6.89 8.76
CA GLN A 70 10.92 -7.43 8.01
C GLN A 70 10.87 -6.92 6.58
N THR A 71 12.02 -6.51 6.04
CA THR A 71 12.16 -6.17 4.62
C THR A 71 13.03 -7.22 3.95
N LEU A 72 12.49 -7.83 2.90
CA LEU A 72 13.21 -8.76 2.05
C LEU A 72 13.54 -8.06 0.74
N TYR A 73 14.82 -8.02 0.41
CA TYR A 73 15.31 -7.42 -0.83
C TYR A 73 15.49 -8.50 -1.88
N CYS A 74 15.03 -8.22 -3.10
CA CYS A 74 15.30 -9.06 -4.26
C CYS A 74 15.92 -8.24 -5.37
N GLU A 75 16.99 -8.74 -5.95
CA GLU A 75 17.61 -8.13 -7.12
C GLU A 75 16.86 -8.54 -8.39
N LEU A 76 16.75 -7.59 -9.34
CA LEU A 76 16.15 -7.89 -10.63
C LEU A 76 17.02 -8.91 -11.38
N GLY A 77 16.41 -9.96 -11.93
CA GLY A 77 17.07 -10.86 -12.85
C GLY A 77 17.52 -10.13 -14.14
N ASP A 78 18.46 -10.71 -14.87
CA ASP A 78 19.10 -10.05 -16.02
C ASP A 78 18.10 -9.52 -17.06
N GLU A 79 17.11 -10.33 -17.43
CA GLU A 79 16.07 -9.92 -18.41
C GLU A 79 15.21 -8.78 -17.88
N GLN A 80 14.82 -8.87 -16.61
CA GLN A 80 14.02 -7.84 -15.96
C GLN A 80 14.83 -6.55 -15.78
N ARG A 81 16.13 -6.65 -15.51
CA ARG A 81 17.06 -5.51 -15.43
C ARG A 81 17.19 -4.82 -16.78
N ARG A 82 17.40 -5.57 -17.86
CA ARG A 82 17.47 -5.00 -19.22
C ARG A 82 16.20 -4.23 -19.57
N LEU A 83 15.04 -4.78 -19.25
CA LEU A 83 13.76 -4.13 -19.48
C LEU A 83 13.60 -2.85 -18.64
N TYR A 84 14.01 -2.89 -17.38
CA TYR A 84 14.02 -1.72 -16.51
C TYR A 84 14.92 -0.61 -17.05
N ASP A 85 16.14 -0.95 -17.47
CA ASP A 85 17.11 0.00 -18.00
C ASP A 85 16.66 0.59 -19.34
N ALA A 86 16.00 -0.19 -20.20
CA ALA A 86 15.41 0.30 -21.45
C ALA A 86 14.32 1.35 -21.18
N ILE A 87 13.41 1.10 -20.23
CA ILE A 87 12.38 2.05 -19.82
C ILE A 87 13.01 3.30 -19.20
N LEU A 88 14.01 3.14 -18.37
CA LEU A 88 14.73 4.25 -17.74
C LEU A 88 15.44 5.12 -18.78
N LEU A 89 16.10 4.52 -19.77
CA LEU A 89 16.77 5.22 -20.86
C LEU A 89 15.79 6.03 -21.71
N ALA A 90 14.69 5.41 -22.13
CA ALA A 90 13.61 6.09 -22.87
C ALA A 90 13.04 7.30 -22.09
N SER A 91 13.10 7.24 -20.76
CA SER A 91 12.60 8.28 -19.88
C SER A 91 13.53 9.49 -19.72
N ARG A 92 14.82 9.37 -20.07
CA ARG A 92 15.80 10.46 -19.97
C ARG A 92 15.41 11.65 -20.84
N HIS A 93 14.99 11.40 -22.09
CA HIS A 93 14.53 12.46 -23.00
C HIS A 93 13.32 13.21 -22.46
N LEU A 94 12.40 12.51 -21.79
CA LEU A 94 11.25 13.13 -21.16
C LEU A 94 11.69 14.07 -20.00
N LEU A 95 12.65 13.64 -19.19
CA LEU A 95 13.16 14.44 -18.09
C LEU A 95 13.93 15.66 -18.57
N GLU A 96 14.68 15.55 -19.67
CA GLU A 96 15.37 16.67 -20.31
C GLU A 96 14.37 17.70 -20.87
N LYS A 97 13.32 17.24 -21.54
CA LYS A 97 12.21 18.11 -22.00
C LYS A 97 11.52 18.79 -20.82
N ALA A 98 11.22 18.07 -19.76
CA ALA A 98 10.58 18.66 -18.58
C ALA A 98 11.44 19.72 -17.89
N ARG A 99 12.77 19.57 -17.94
CA ARG A 99 13.71 20.60 -17.44
C ARG A 99 13.70 21.87 -18.29
N SER A 100 13.58 21.74 -19.60
CA SER A 100 13.63 22.89 -20.55
C SER A 100 12.29 23.59 -20.71
N CYS A 101 11.18 22.84 -20.79
CA CYS A 101 9.84 23.36 -21.09
C CYS A 101 8.95 23.57 -19.85
N GLY A 102 9.37 23.04 -18.68
CA GLY A 102 8.61 23.12 -17.44
C GLY A 102 7.96 21.80 -17.03
N TRP A 103 8.03 21.50 -15.70
CA TRP A 103 7.54 20.25 -15.11
C TRP A 103 6.01 20.07 -15.22
N HIS A 104 5.27 21.16 -15.31
CA HIS A 104 3.80 21.09 -15.34
C HIS A 104 3.26 20.45 -16.60
N GLU A 105 3.88 20.71 -17.76
CA GLU A 105 3.44 20.21 -19.06
C GLU A 105 3.64 18.70 -19.19
N HIS A 106 4.73 18.18 -18.61
CA HIS A 106 5.11 16.75 -18.71
C HIS A 106 4.74 15.93 -17.47
N ARG A 107 3.97 16.49 -16.54
CA ARG A 107 3.65 15.83 -15.25
C ARG A 107 3.00 14.44 -15.44
N MET A 108 2.05 14.31 -16.34
CA MET A 108 1.34 13.04 -16.55
C MET A 108 2.25 11.98 -17.17
N GLU A 109 3.11 12.38 -18.09
CA GLU A 109 4.10 11.49 -18.73
C GLU A 109 5.13 10.99 -17.70
N ILE A 110 5.62 11.86 -16.83
CA ILE A 110 6.54 11.50 -15.75
C ILE A 110 5.88 10.53 -14.77
N LEU A 111 4.63 10.76 -14.38
CA LEU A 111 3.89 9.84 -13.52
C LEU A 111 3.67 8.48 -14.19
N ALA A 112 3.35 8.46 -15.48
CA ALA A 112 3.20 7.23 -16.24
C ALA A 112 4.53 6.45 -16.32
N MET A 113 5.65 7.15 -16.54
CA MET A 113 6.98 6.56 -16.51
C MET A 113 7.30 5.91 -15.15
N LEU A 114 7.10 6.64 -14.06
CA LEU A 114 7.31 6.11 -12.72
C LEU A 114 6.43 4.90 -12.42
N LEU A 115 5.19 4.90 -12.92
CA LEU A 115 4.29 3.76 -12.83
C LEU A 115 4.86 2.54 -13.58
N ARG A 116 5.37 2.71 -14.79
CA ARG A 116 5.97 1.64 -15.59
C ARG A 116 7.21 1.04 -14.93
N LEU A 117 8.10 1.90 -14.39
CA LEU A 117 9.26 1.43 -13.63
C LEU A 117 8.86 0.61 -12.41
N ARG A 118 7.80 1.01 -11.70
CA ARG A 118 7.26 0.21 -10.59
C ARG A 118 6.62 -1.10 -11.07
N GLN A 119 5.91 -1.07 -12.18
CA GLN A 119 5.30 -2.27 -12.77
C GLN A 119 6.35 -3.31 -13.14
N VAL A 120 7.44 -2.91 -13.82
CA VAL A 120 8.51 -3.86 -14.17
C VAL A 120 9.18 -4.47 -12.93
N CYS A 121 9.37 -3.68 -11.85
CA CYS A 121 9.89 -4.20 -10.59
C CYS A 121 8.95 -5.20 -9.91
N CYS A 122 7.64 -5.06 -10.09
CA CYS A 122 6.66 -6.00 -9.56
C CYS A 122 6.61 -7.28 -10.40
N HIS A 123 6.34 -7.15 -11.69
CA HIS A 123 6.29 -8.24 -12.66
C HIS A 123 6.27 -7.67 -14.08
N PRO A 124 7.10 -8.17 -15.01
CA PRO A 124 7.14 -7.66 -16.40
C PRO A 124 5.79 -7.75 -17.12
N GLY A 125 5.00 -8.76 -16.81
CA GLY A 125 3.65 -8.95 -17.36
C GLY A 125 2.64 -7.83 -17.06
N LEU A 126 2.96 -6.91 -16.13
CA LEU A 126 2.13 -5.74 -15.85
C LEU A 126 2.31 -4.63 -16.88
N LEU A 127 3.39 -4.69 -17.68
CA LEU A 127 3.63 -3.76 -18.77
C LEU A 127 2.78 -4.11 -20.00
N PRO A 128 2.38 -3.12 -20.81
CA PRO A 128 1.83 -3.37 -22.12
C PRO A 128 2.77 -4.23 -22.98
N PRO A 129 2.25 -5.12 -23.85
CA PRO A 129 3.07 -5.99 -24.71
C PRO A 129 4.10 -5.23 -25.55
N GLU A 130 3.75 -4.04 -26.01
CA GLU A 130 4.58 -3.17 -26.85
C GLU A 130 5.87 -2.71 -26.16
N LEU A 131 5.87 -2.69 -24.81
CA LEU A 131 7.04 -2.31 -24.01
C LEU A 131 7.91 -3.50 -23.60
N ARG A 132 7.53 -4.73 -23.98
CA ARG A 132 8.24 -5.96 -23.66
C ARG A 132 8.24 -6.97 -24.83
N PRO A 133 8.54 -6.56 -26.08
CA PRO A 133 8.33 -7.41 -27.26
C PRO A 133 9.11 -8.73 -27.22
N ASP A 134 10.30 -8.72 -26.66
CA ASP A 134 11.21 -9.87 -26.64
C ASP A 134 11.30 -10.55 -25.27
N TYR A 135 10.32 -10.28 -24.37
CA TYR A 135 10.37 -10.88 -23.04
C TYR A 135 9.94 -12.35 -23.07
N PRO A 136 10.69 -13.26 -22.42
CA PRO A 136 10.42 -14.71 -22.49
C PRO A 136 9.06 -15.10 -21.90
N ASP A 137 8.50 -16.21 -22.41
CA ASP A 137 7.29 -16.82 -21.86
C ASP A 137 7.64 -18.26 -21.40
N PRO A 138 7.42 -18.67 -20.15
CA PRO A 138 6.84 -17.85 -19.06
C PRO A 138 7.77 -16.72 -18.63
N MET A 139 7.16 -15.61 -18.18
CA MET A 139 7.89 -14.42 -17.76
C MET A 139 8.54 -14.61 -16.40
N PRO A 140 9.89 -14.67 -16.32
CA PRO A 140 10.57 -14.76 -15.04
C PRO A 140 10.40 -13.48 -14.22
N SER A 141 10.18 -13.63 -12.92
CA SER A 141 10.11 -12.51 -11.98
C SER A 141 10.60 -12.94 -10.61
N VAL A 142 11.78 -12.47 -10.23
CA VAL A 142 12.42 -12.82 -8.97
C VAL A 142 11.52 -12.46 -7.77
N LYS A 143 10.81 -11.31 -7.84
CA LYS A 143 9.89 -10.91 -6.79
C LYS A 143 8.67 -11.85 -6.66
N LEU A 144 8.16 -12.36 -7.78
CA LEU A 144 7.05 -13.32 -7.74
C LEU A 144 7.50 -14.65 -7.13
N ASP A 145 8.70 -15.11 -7.48
CA ASP A 145 9.26 -16.36 -6.96
C ASP A 145 9.56 -16.23 -5.45
N LEU A 146 10.16 -15.11 -5.03
CA LEU A 146 10.36 -14.81 -3.62
C LEU A 146 9.02 -14.76 -2.84
N ALA A 147 8.00 -14.13 -3.41
CA ALA A 147 6.67 -14.09 -2.77
C ALA A 147 6.07 -15.48 -2.60
N ARG A 148 6.20 -16.36 -3.60
CA ARG A 148 5.75 -17.76 -3.53
C ARG A 148 6.49 -18.54 -2.45
N GLU A 149 7.80 -18.37 -2.38
CA GLU A 149 8.64 -19.00 -1.34
C GLU A 149 8.20 -18.57 0.06
N VAL A 150 8.05 -17.26 0.29
CA VAL A 150 7.60 -16.71 1.59
C VAL A 150 6.20 -17.24 1.94
N ILE A 151 5.28 -17.34 0.97
CA ILE A 151 3.94 -17.92 1.20
C ILE A 151 4.06 -19.37 1.65
N LEU A 152 4.85 -20.20 0.97
CA LEU A 152 5.02 -21.61 1.34
C LEU A 152 5.64 -21.75 2.72
N GLN A 153 6.70 -21.02 3.02
CA GLN A 153 7.36 -21.04 4.34
C GLN A 153 6.40 -20.64 5.47
N ALA A 154 5.56 -19.61 5.25
CA ALA A 154 4.58 -19.20 6.23
C ALA A 154 3.53 -20.31 6.49
N ILE A 155 3.03 -20.93 5.42
CA ILE A 155 2.03 -22.01 5.53
C ILE A 155 2.63 -23.24 6.22
N ASP A 156 3.84 -23.65 5.84
CA ASP A 156 4.53 -24.80 6.44
C ASP A 156 4.84 -24.58 7.93
N SER A 157 4.99 -23.32 8.33
CA SER A 157 5.16 -22.91 9.75
C SER A 157 3.81 -22.74 10.48
N GLY A 158 2.68 -23.05 9.86
CA GLY A 158 1.34 -22.97 10.47
C GLY A 158 0.81 -21.54 10.60
N HIS A 159 1.31 -20.60 9.79
CA HIS A 159 0.87 -19.23 9.73
C HIS A 159 -0.21 -19.02 8.66
N ARG A 160 -1.07 -18.04 8.90
CA ARG A 160 -2.08 -17.57 7.93
C ARG A 160 -1.71 -16.16 7.49
N LEU A 161 -1.80 -15.90 6.20
CA LEU A 161 -1.25 -14.68 5.63
C LEU A 161 -2.22 -13.86 4.79
N LEU A 162 -1.97 -12.55 4.80
CA LEU A 162 -2.53 -11.58 3.89
C LEU A 162 -1.47 -11.16 2.89
N LEU A 163 -1.76 -11.17 1.61
CA LEU A 163 -0.90 -10.61 0.57
C LEU A 163 -1.54 -9.37 -0.01
N PHE A 164 -0.90 -8.23 0.21
CA PHE A 164 -1.33 -6.94 -0.30
C PHE A 164 -0.56 -6.51 -1.54
N SER A 165 -1.28 -6.00 -2.53
CA SER A 165 -0.71 -5.28 -3.66
C SER A 165 -1.58 -4.09 -4.07
N GLN A 166 -0.97 -3.02 -4.57
CA GLN A 166 -1.69 -1.93 -5.21
C GLN A 166 -2.21 -2.31 -6.61
N PHE A 167 -1.51 -3.23 -7.28
CA PHE A 167 -1.85 -3.72 -8.61
C PHE A 167 -2.73 -4.95 -8.50
N THR A 168 -3.99 -4.85 -8.93
CA THR A 168 -4.88 -6.04 -8.98
C THR A 168 -4.34 -7.11 -9.93
N SER A 169 -3.65 -6.70 -11.00
CA SER A 169 -2.96 -7.61 -11.93
C SER A 169 -1.82 -8.41 -11.30
N VAL A 170 -1.19 -7.94 -10.22
CA VAL A 170 -0.29 -8.78 -9.40
C VAL A 170 -1.07 -9.89 -8.71
N LEU A 171 -2.25 -9.57 -8.16
CA LEU A 171 -3.08 -10.58 -7.52
C LEU A 171 -3.55 -11.66 -8.51
N ASP A 172 -3.64 -11.34 -9.80
CA ASP A 172 -4.00 -12.29 -10.86
C ASP A 172 -2.91 -13.35 -11.13
N LEU A 173 -1.68 -13.12 -10.67
CA LEU A 173 -0.56 -14.06 -10.85
C LEU A 173 -0.58 -15.25 -9.87
N PHE A 174 -1.35 -15.15 -8.79
CA PHE A 174 -1.35 -16.16 -7.72
C PHE A 174 -2.41 -17.26 -7.85
N PRO A 175 -3.65 -17.01 -8.34
CA PRO A 175 -4.73 -17.99 -8.28
C PRO A 175 -4.41 -19.33 -8.94
N ASP A 176 -3.81 -19.33 -10.12
CA ASP A 176 -3.50 -20.58 -10.84
C ASP A 176 -2.38 -21.37 -10.17
N TRP A 177 -1.38 -20.67 -9.63
CA TRP A 177 -0.33 -21.29 -8.84
C TRP A 177 -0.88 -21.87 -7.52
N LEU A 178 -1.69 -21.13 -6.78
CA LEU A 178 -2.33 -21.60 -5.54
C LEU A 178 -3.24 -22.81 -5.78
N LYS A 179 -3.99 -22.85 -6.89
CA LYS A 179 -4.79 -24.01 -7.30
C LYS A 179 -3.91 -25.23 -7.63
N LYS A 180 -2.82 -25.02 -8.38
CA LYS A 180 -1.86 -26.10 -8.73
C LYS A 180 -1.20 -26.69 -7.48
N THR A 181 -0.87 -25.87 -6.51
CA THR A 181 -0.31 -26.31 -5.22
C THR A 181 -1.35 -26.76 -4.21
N ARG A 182 -2.65 -26.73 -4.57
CA ARG A 182 -3.79 -27.12 -3.72
C ARG A 182 -3.88 -26.31 -2.43
N ILE A 183 -3.47 -25.05 -2.46
CA ILE A 183 -3.56 -24.14 -1.33
C ILE A 183 -4.89 -23.37 -1.43
N PRO A 184 -5.81 -23.54 -0.47
CA PRO A 184 -7.04 -22.76 -0.42
C PRO A 184 -6.75 -21.27 -0.21
N PHE A 185 -7.51 -20.41 -0.88
CA PHE A 185 -7.34 -18.98 -0.76
C PHE A 185 -8.66 -18.24 -0.97
N GLU A 186 -8.72 -17.03 -0.43
CA GLU A 186 -9.75 -16.03 -0.75
C GLU A 186 -9.11 -14.80 -1.41
N ARG A 187 -9.93 -13.98 -2.07
CA ARG A 187 -9.50 -12.76 -2.72
C ARG A 187 -10.49 -11.64 -2.52
N ILE A 188 -10.00 -10.44 -2.18
CA ILE A 188 -10.80 -9.23 -2.03
C ILE A 188 -10.11 -8.08 -2.78
N ASP A 189 -10.81 -7.51 -3.76
CA ASP A 189 -10.36 -6.36 -4.53
C ASP A 189 -11.51 -5.36 -4.79
N GLY A 190 -11.29 -4.40 -5.70
CA GLY A 190 -12.28 -3.38 -6.04
C GLY A 190 -13.57 -3.94 -6.63
N SER A 191 -13.52 -5.09 -7.32
CA SER A 191 -14.65 -5.74 -7.97
C SER A 191 -15.44 -6.65 -7.04
N THR A 192 -14.92 -6.96 -5.84
CA THR A 192 -15.57 -7.86 -4.89
C THR A 192 -16.81 -7.21 -4.28
N GLY A 193 -17.98 -7.77 -4.56
CA GLY A 193 -19.28 -7.27 -4.06
C GLY A 193 -19.47 -7.51 -2.57
N ASP A 194 -19.37 -8.76 -2.12
CA ASP A 194 -19.59 -9.15 -0.71
C ASP A 194 -18.27 -9.39 0.01
N ARG A 195 -17.61 -8.28 0.37
CA ARG A 195 -16.31 -8.30 1.05
C ARG A 195 -16.40 -8.87 2.46
N GLN A 196 -17.47 -8.52 3.20
CA GLN A 196 -17.62 -8.97 4.58
C GLN A 196 -17.77 -10.50 4.66
N ARG A 197 -18.56 -11.10 3.80
CA ARG A 197 -18.72 -12.56 3.75
C ARG A 197 -17.39 -13.28 3.50
N ARG A 198 -16.52 -12.74 2.62
CA ARG A 198 -15.19 -13.31 2.38
C ARG A 198 -14.27 -13.16 3.58
N VAL A 199 -14.34 -12.03 4.28
CA VAL A 199 -13.63 -11.81 5.54
C VAL A 199 -14.08 -12.79 6.60
N ASP A 200 -15.39 -12.95 6.79
CA ASP A 200 -15.95 -13.87 7.77
C ASP A 200 -15.58 -15.32 7.45
N LYS A 201 -15.62 -15.71 6.17
CA LYS A 201 -15.17 -17.02 5.72
C LYS A 201 -13.68 -17.22 6.00
N PHE A 202 -12.82 -16.26 5.64
CA PHE A 202 -11.38 -16.33 5.94
C PHE A 202 -11.14 -16.42 7.45
N ASN A 203 -11.74 -15.59 8.28
CA ASN A 203 -11.53 -15.62 9.72
C ASN A 203 -12.07 -16.92 10.37
N GLY A 204 -13.21 -17.45 9.91
CA GLY A 204 -13.88 -18.60 10.49
C GLY A 204 -13.34 -19.95 10.02
N ASP A 205 -12.68 -20.02 8.85
CA ASP A 205 -12.17 -21.27 8.28
C ASP A 205 -10.62 -21.28 8.31
N ALA A 206 -10.07 -22.00 9.27
CA ALA A 206 -8.63 -22.16 9.43
C ALA A 206 -7.96 -22.92 8.27
N SER A 207 -8.71 -23.63 7.44
CA SER A 207 -8.16 -24.33 6.27
C SER A 207 -7.77 -23.40 5.13
N ILE A 208 -8.17 -22.12 5.18
CA ILE A 208 -7.83 -21.10 4.19
C ILE A 208 -6.61 -20.30 4.70
N PRO A 209 -5.37 -20.62 4.31
CA PRO A 209 -4.19 -19.95 4.82
C PRO A 209 -3.89 -18.60 4.15
N VAL A 210 -4.44 -18.34 2.96
CA VAL A 210 -4.06 -17.17 2.13
C VAL A 210 -5.27 -16.30 1.82
N LEU A 211 -5.13 -14.99 2.03
CA LEU A 211 -6.07 -13.98 1.55
C LEU A 211 -5.33 -12.94 0.70
N LEU A 212 -5.70 -12.85 -0.56
CA LEU A 212 -5.19 -11.87 -1.52
C LEU A 212 -6.00 -10.58 -1.44
N LEU A 213 -5.35 -9.44 -1.25
CA LEU A 213 -6.03 -8.15 -1.06
C LEU A 213 -5.44 -7.04 -1.91
N SER A 214 -6.29 -6.25 -2.55
CA SER A 214 -5.85 -4.97 -3.07
C SER A 214 -5.74 -3.95 -1.92
N LEU A 215 -4.68 -3.11 -1.93
CA LEU A 215 -4.48 -2.09 -0.89
C LEU A 215 -5.68 -1.16 -0.72
N LYS A 216 -6.36 -0.80 -1.81
CA LYS A 216 -7.56 0.03 -1.76
C LYS A 216 -8.73 -0.68 -1.07
N ALA A 217 -8.92 -1.96 -1.30
CA ALA A 217 -9.99 -2.74 -0.67
C ALA A 217 -9.69 -3.03 0.80
N GLY A 218 -8.43 -3.31 1.14
CA GLY A 218 -7.98 -3.50 2.52
C GLY A 218 -8.05 -2.25 3.39
N GLY A 219 -8.05 -1.05 2.80
CA GLY A 219 -8.19 0.23 3.50
C GLY A 219 -9.57 0.45 4.17
N VAL A 220 -10.59 -0.31 3.82
CA VAL A 220 -11.97 -0.13 4.29
C VAL A 220 -12.27 -1.02 5.49
N GLY A 221 -11.92 -0.58 6.70
CA GLY A 221 -12.47 -1.07 7.98
C GLY A 221 -12.51 -2.58 8.27
N LEU A 222 -11.92 -3.43 7.41
CA LEU A 222 -11.98 -4.89 7.53
C LEU A 222 -11.27 -5.37 8.81
N ASN A 223 -11.82 -6.39 9.46
CA ASN A 223 -11.19 -7.05 10.59
C ASN A 223 -10.59 -8.40 10.13
N LEU A 224 -9.26 -8.50 10.09
CA LEU A 224 -8.53 -9.64 9.51
C LEU A 224 -7.64 -10.33 10.55
N THR A 225 -8.16 -10.48 11.78
CA THR A 225 -7.44 -11.10 12.91
C THR A 225 -7.20 -12.61 12.73
N GLY A 226 -7.81 -13.23 11.72
CA GLY A 226 -7.54 -14.60 11.36
C GLY A 226 -6.16 -14.86 10.75
N ALA A 227 -5.42 -13.81 10.35
CA ALA A 227 -4.04 -13.90 9.88
C ALA A 227 -3.07 -13.39 10.94
N ASP A 228 -1.83 -13.85 10.90
CA ASP A 228 -0.71 -13.40 11.73
C ASP A 228 0.50 -12.96 10.89
N THR A 229 0.44 -13.14 9.57
CA THR A 229 1.49 -12.71 8.63
C THR A 229 0.90 -11.80 7.57
N VAL A 230 1.58 -10.70 7.28
CA VAL A 230 1.19 -9.72 6.25
C VAL A 230 2.33 -9.53 5.28
N ILE A 231 2.09 -9.77 4.00
CA ILE A 231 3.07 -9.58 2.93
C ILE A 231 2.64 -8.37 2.11
N HIS A 232 3.47 -7.33 2.08
CA HIS A 232 3.37 -6.22 1.16
C HIS A 232 4.22 -6.54 -0.08
N TYR A 233 3.57 -6.94 -1.16
CA TYR A 233 4.24 -7.30 -2.41
C TYR A 233 4.93 -6.12 -3.08
N ASP A 234 4.30 -4.96 -3.02
CA ASP A 234 4.82 -3.68 -3.53
C ASP A 234 4.55 -2.56 -2.53
N GLN A 235 5.48 -1.59 -2.47
CA GLN A 235 5.35 -0.47 -1.56
C GLN A 235 4.44 0.62 -2.13
N TRP A 236 3.71 1.29 -1.25
CA TRP A 236 2.94 2.48 -1.57
C TRP A 236 3.76 3.77 -1.33
N TRP A 237 3.41 4.82 -2.07
CA TRP A 237 4.04 6.14 -1.89
C TRP A 237 3.89 6.71 -0.48
N ASN A 238 2.82 6.37 0.20
CA ASN A 238 2.55 6.76 1.57
C ASN A 238 2.63 5.53 2.48
N PRO A 239 3.69 5.37 3.28
CA PRO A 239 3.87 4.21 4.15
C PRO A 239 2.73 4.04 5.18
N MET A 240 2.03 5.12 5.56
CA MET A 240 0.89 5.03 6.47
C MET A 240 -0.26 4.15 5.94
N ILE A 241 -0.36 3.96 4.63
CA ILE A 241 -1.36 3.07 4.03
C ILE A 241 -0.99 1.61 4.24
N GLU A 242 0.31 1.28 4.18
CA GLU A 242 0.82 -0.07 4.50
C GLU A 242 0.62 -0.38 5.98
N ASP A 243 0.96 0.57 6.86
CA ASP A 243 0.72 0.44 8.30
C ASP A 243 -0.76 0.23 8.59
N GLN A 244 -1.63 1.00 7.94
CA GLN A 244 -3.07 0.85 8.07
C GLN A 244 -3.55 -0.53 7.59
N ALA A 245 -2.98 -1.07 6.51
CA ALA A 245 -3.29 -2.41 6.01
C ALA A 245 -2.82 -3.49 7.00
N THR A 246 -1.60 -3.38 7.54
CA THR A 246 -1.08 -4.27 8.59
C THR A 246 -1.92 -4.18 9.87
N ASP A 247 -2.43 -3.01 10.21
CA ASP A 247 -3.29 -2.77 11.36
C ASP A 247 -4.67 -3.44 11.29
N ARG A 248 -5.05 -4.01 10.14
CA ARG A 248 -6.24 -4.87 10.01
C ARG A 248 -6.04 -6.23 10.67
N THR A 249 -4.79 -6.68 10.75
CA THR A 249 -4.37 -7.93 11.40
C THR A 249 -3.92 -7.66 12.84
N HIS A 250 -3.11 -6.62 13.06
CA HIS A 250 -2.62 -6.21 14.38
C HIS A 250 -3.66 -5.37 15.11
N ARG A 251 -4.69 -6.02 15.64
CA ARG A 251 -5.86 -5.39 16.25
C ARG A 251 -6.35 -6.19 17.46
N ILE A 252 -7.23 -5.57 18.27
CA ILE A 252 -7.92 -6.25 19.38
C ILE A 252 -8.57 -7.53 18.87
N GLY A 253 -8.29 -8.65 19.54
CA GLY A 253 -8.67 -10.00 19.11
C GLY A 253 -7.54 -10.79 18.45
N GLN A 254 -6.39 -10.18 18.15
CA GLN A 254 -5.19 -10.88 17.74
C GLN A 254 -4.49 -11.53 18.95
N THR A 255 -4.16 -12.81 18.84
CA THR A 255 -3.51 -13.58 19.92
C THR A 255 -2.08 -14.01 19.57
N ARG A 256 -1.68 -13.82 18.31
CA ARG A 256 -0.36 -14.19 17.78
C ARG A 256 0.48 -12.95 17.45
N THR A 257 1.79 -13.06 17.54
CA THR A 257 2.72 -12.06 16.99
C THR A 257 2.42 -11.83 15.52
N VAL A 258 2.27 -10.57 15.12
CA VAL A 258 2.03 -10.22 13.72
C VAL A 258 3.35 -9.90 13.04
N THR A 259 3.65 -10.61 11.95
CA THR A 259 4.84 -10.37 11.13
C THR A 259 4.44 -9.65 9.83
N ALA A 260 4.97 -8.46 9.62
CA ALA A 260 4.80 -7.68 8.39
C ALA A 260 6.06 -7.80 7.53
N ILE A 261 5.94 -8.37 6.34
CA ILE A 261 7.03 -8.62 5.39
C ILE A 261 6.86 -7.68 4.20
N LYS A 262 7.87 -6.88 3.91
CA LYS A 262 7.91 -5.97 2.74
C LYS A 262 8.87 -6.53 1.71
N LEU A 263 8.40 -6.76 0.47
CA LEU A 263 9.24 -7.21 -0.65
C LEU A 263 9.73 -5.99 -1.45
N VAL A 264 11.04 -5.78 -1.49
CA VAL A 264 11.67 -4.60 -2.12
C VAL A 264 12.55 -5.00 -3.29
#